data_feeadaf7eac332e683f8ed946806c254
#
_entry.id   feeadaf7eac332e683f8ed946806c254
#
_cell.length_a   1.000
_cell.length_b   1.000
_cell.length_c   1.000
_cell.angle_alpha   90.00
_cell.angle_beta   90.00
_cell.angle_gamma   90.00
#
_symmetry.space_group_name_H-M   'P 1'
#
loop_
_entity.id
_entity.type
_entity.pdbx_description
1 polymer ?
#
loop_
_entity_poly.entity_id
_entity_poly.type
_entity_poly.pdbx_seq_one_letter_code
_entity_poly.pdbx_strand_id
1 'polypeptide(L)'
;MKPDLHKKFVVGNWKMHTTTADATHLAKEIADGLGAMNIVDRVSVAVCPPFPYLGLVGEILKGSGVALGAQNLYPEKDGAFTGEVSPTMLLDLGCKYVILGHSERRRILGESDAFINQKVRAALTAGLDVILCVGETLDQRNSGQTEAMLDRQLTQGLADVSFGVLNRVTIAYEPLWAIGNLGHHATPQQAQDAHALIRRRVGQMFGEKSAQTLVIQYGGSVKPENAASLLGRPGVDGALIGGASLDAGQFLSIVRAGISEPQTIGKSA
;
A
#
# COMPACT_ATOMS: atom_id res chain seq x y z
N MET A 1 4.54 -14.16 8.55
CA MET A 1 5.55 -14.56 7.55
C MET A 1 6.07 -13.26 6.96
N LYS A 2 7.37 -12.98 6.97
CA LYS A 2 7.95 -11.77 6.38
C LYS A 2 7.64 -11.80 4.88
N PRO A 3 7.32 -10.65 4.23
CA PRO A 3 7.39 -10.61 2.78
C PRO A 3 8.81 -11.05 2.42
N ASP A 4 8.92 -12.05 1.56
CA ASP A 4 10.20 -12.47 1.02
C ASP A 4 10.80 -11.24 0.30
N LEU A 5 12.05 -10.90 0.60
CA LEU A 5 12.74 -9.71 0.08
C LEU A 5 12.73 -9.59 -1.46
N HIS A 6 12.34 -10.64 -2.14
CA HIS A 6 12.26 -10.74 -3.58
C HIS A 6 10.82 -10.76 -4.12
N LYS A 7 9.80 -10.79 -3.25
CA LYS A 7 8.39 -10.78 -3.67
C LYS A 7 7.86 -9.37 -3.77
N LYS A 8 7.26 -9.02 -4.89
CA LYS A 8 6.49 -7.79 -5.01
C LYS A 8 5.25 -7.87 -4.11
N PHE A 9 4.85 -6.74 -3.53
CA PHE A 9 3.64 -6.64 -2.72
C PHE A 9 2.63 -5.73 -3.41
N VAL A 10 1.53 -6.31 -3.91
CA VAL A 10 0.48 -5.63 -4.66
C VAL A 10 -0.79 -5.58 -3.82
N VAL A 11 -1.29 -4.36 -3.58
CA VAL A 11 -2.46 -4.13 -2.71
C VAL A 11 -3.54 -3.38 -3.47
N GLY A 12 -4.77 -3.91 -3.43
CA GLY A 12 -5.95 -3.25 -3.95
C GLY A 12 -6.64 -2.42 -2.85
N ASN A 13 -6.63 -1.10 -2.98
CA ASN A 13 -7.44 -0.20 -2.16
C ASN A 13 -8.76 0.08 -2.89
N TRP A 14 -9.84 -0.56 -2.45
CA TRP A 14 -11.16 -0.39 -3.07
C TRP A 14 -11.80 0.97 -2.77
N LYS A 15 -11.19 1.74 -1.87
CA LYS A 15 -11.71 3.03 -1.43
C LYS A 15 -13.17 2.94 -0.97
N MET A 16 -13.99 3.96 -1.21
CA MET A 16 -15.40 3.99 -0.85
C MET A 16 -16.27 3.53 -2.06
N HIS A 17 -16.05 2.28 -2.50
CA HIS A 17 -16.78 1.69 -3.61
C HIS A 17 -17.39 0.33 -3.22
N THR A 18 -18.15 -0.23 -4.14
CA THR A 18 -18.85 -1.51 -4.11
C THR A 18 -20.16 -1.50 -3.35
N THR A 19 -21.02 -2.43 -3.71
CA THR A 19 -22.14 -2.95 -2.94
C THR A 19 -21.77 -4.31 -2.37
N THR A 20 -22.63 -4.92 -1.58
CA THR A 20 -22.42 -6.31 -1.08
C THR A 20 -22.23 -7.29 -2.24
N ALA A 21 -23.04 -7.17 -3.30
CA ALA A 21 -22.96 -8.03 -4.46
C ALA A 21 -21.65 -7.85 -5.24
N ASP A 22 -21.25 -6.58 -5.49
CA ASP A 22 -20.01 -6.26 -6.20
C ASP A 22 -18.79 -6.70 -5.42
N ALA A 23 -18.77 -6.46 -4.09
CA ALA A 23 -17.67 -6.86 -3.22
C ALA A 23 -17.50 -8.39 -3.19
N THR A 24 -18.63 -9.12 -3.18
CA THR A 24 -18.64 -10.60 -3.25
C THR A 24 -18.06 -11.09 -4.57
N HIS A 25 -18.54 -10.52 -5.67
CA HIS A 25 -18.12 -10.92 -7.03
C HIS A 25 -16.63 -10.65 -7.22
N LEU A 26 -16.20 -9.42 -6.95
CA LEU A 26 -14.83 -8.98 -7.10
C LEU A 26 -13.84 -9.80 -6.24
N ALA A 27 -14.20 -10.08 -4.98
CA ALA A 27 -13.37 -10.91 -4.11
C ALA A 27 -13.20 -12.33 -4.64
N LYS A 28 -14.27 -12.95 -5.14
CA LYS A 28 -14.22 -14.29 -5.75
C LYS A 28 -13.35 -14.31 -6.99
N GLU A 29 -13.56 -13.38 -7.92
CA GLU A 29 -12.78 -13.32 -9.15
C GLU A 29 -11.29 -13.12 -8.89
N ILE A 30 -10.93 -12.28 -7.90
CA ILE A 30 -9.53 -12.07 -7.50
C ILE A 30 -8.95 -13.35 -6.88
N ALA A 31 -9.68 -14.01 -5.97
CA ALA A 31 -9.24 -15.24 -5.32
C ALA A 31 -9.03 -16.37 -6.33
N ASP A 32 -10.02 -16.62 -7.18
CA ASP A 32 -9.99 -17.66 -8.21
C ASP A 32 -8.88 -17.39 -9.24
N GLY A 33 -8.77 -16.15 -9.68
CA GLY A 33 -7.75 -15.74 -10.66
C GLY A 33 -6.33 -15.85 -10.12
N LEU A 34 -6.08 -15.49 -8.85
CA LEU A 34 -4.77 -15.66 -8.23
C LEU A 34 -4.43 -17.15 -8.07
N GLY A 35 -5.40 -17.97 -7.65
CA GLY A 35 -5.25 -19.42 -7.55
C GLY A 35 -4.88 -20.06 -8.89
N ALA A 36 -5.58 -19.66 -9.98
CA ALA A 36 -5.30 -20.15 -11.33
C ALA A 36 -3.91 -19.75 -11.85
N MET A 37 -3.36 -18.63 -11.39
CA MET A 37 -2.00 -18.20 -11.79
C MET A 37 -0.88 -19.00 -11.13
N ASN A 38 -1.14 -19.65 -10.00
CA ASN A 38 -0.13 -20.39 -9.21
C ASN A 38 1.15 -19.58 -8.92
N ILE A 39 0.97 -18.33 -8.48
CA ILE A 39 2.08 -17.36 -8.27
C ILE A 39 2.20 -16.85 -6.84
N VAL A 40 1.43 -17.40 -5.90
CA VAL A 40 1.40 -16.99 -4.49
C VAL A 40 2.79 -17.05 -3.82
N ASP A 41 3.69 -17.87 -4.34
CA ASP A 41 5.07 -17.94 -3.87
C ASP A 41 5.98 -16.84 -4.45
N ARG A 42 5.52 -16.10 -5.47
CA ARG A 42 6.29 -15.08 -6.19
C ARG A 42 5.83 -13.65 -5.94
N VAL A 43 4.58 -13.47 -5.50
CA VAL A 43 3.98 -12.16 -5.21
C VAL A 43 3.11 -12.24 -3.97
N SER A 44 3.13 -11.19 -3.14
CA SER A 44 2.19 -11.01 -2.05
C SER A 44 1.04 -10.14 -2.54
N VAL A 45 -0.20 -10.55 -2.26
CA VAL A 45 -1.40 -9.83 -2.69
C VAL A 45 -2.29 -9.57 -1.49
N ALA A 46 -2.86 -8.36 -1.40
CA ALA A 46 -3.88 -8.03 -0.43
C ALA A 46 -4.97 -7.16 -1.08
N VAL A 47 -6.18 -7.17 -0.52
CA VAL A 47 -7.24 -6.23 -0.85
C VAL A 47 -7.77 -5.56 0.40
N CYS A 48 -8.10 -4.28 0.28
CA CYS A 48 -8.62 -3.44 1.36
C CYS A 48 -10.01 -2.92 0.97
N PRO A 49 -11.09 -3.71 1.23
CA PRO A 49 -12.46 -3.28 0.99
C PRO A 49 -12.91 -2.24 2.02
N PRO A 50 -14.03 -1.51 1.78
CA PRO A 50 -14.69 -0.68 2.80
C PRO A 50 -15.09 -1.51 4.03
N PHE A 51 -15.13 -0.86 5.20
CA PHE A 51 -15.46 -1.50 6.47
C PHE A 51 -16.73 -2.38 6.44
N PRO A 52 -17.85 -1.96 5.81
CA PRO A 52 -19.07 -2.78 5.77
C PRO A 52 -18.90 -4.16 5.14
N TYR A 53 -17.87 -4.35 4.33
CA TYR A 53 -17.66 -5.58 3.56
C TYR A 53 -16.47 -6.41 4.05
N LEU A 54 -15.73 -5.96 5.09
CA LEU A 54 -14.54 -6.66 5.59
C LEU A 54 -14.83 -8.12 5.96
N GLY A 55 -15.86 -8.36 6.78
CA GLY A 55 -16.20 -9.72 7.20
C GLY A 55 -16.59 -10.62 6.03
N LEU A 56 -17.41 -10.11 5.11
CA LEU A 56 -17.84 -10.85 3.92
C LEU A 56 -16.65 -11.20 3.01
N VAL A 57 -15.83 -10.19 2.69
CA VAL A 57 -14.65 -10.37 1.82
C VAL A 57 -13.64 -11.28 2.50
N GLY A 58 -13.41 -11.13 3.81
CA GLY A 58 -12.50 -11.96 4.58
C GLY A 58 -12.86 -13.46 4.51
N GLU A 59 -14.14 -13.79 4.61
CA GLU A 59 -14.60 -15.19 4.47
C GLU A 59 -14.33 -15.74 3.07
N ILE A 60 -14.56 -14.96 2.02
CA ILE A 60 -14.31 -15.36 0.63
C ILE A 60 -12.83 -15.61 0.36
N LEU A 61 -11.96 -14.79 0.96
CA LEU A 61 -10.52 -14.87 0.73
C LEU A 61 -9.81 -15.98 1.51
N LYS A 62 -10.48 -16.66 2.44
CA LYS A 62 -9.86 -17.74 3.22
C LYS A 62 -9.25 -18.81 2.33
N GLY A 63 -7.97 -19.07 2.52
CA GLY A 63 -7.22 -20.09 1.77
C GLY A 63 -6.82 -19.69 0.34
N SER A 64 -7.20 -18.52 -0.16
CA SER A 64 -6.89 -18.08 -1.53
C SER A 64 -5.47 -17.57 -1.74
N GLY A 65 -4.74 -17.28 -0.66
CA GLY A 65 -3.44 -16.59 -0.72
C GLY A 65 -3.54 -15.07 -0.83
N VAL A 66 -4.75 -14.50 -0.94
CA VAL A 66 -5.00 -13.06 -0.88
C VAL A 66 -5.23 -12.65 0.56
N ALA A 67 -4.45 -11.69 1.08
CA ALA A 67 -4.63 -11.18 2.43
C ALA A 67 -5.73 -10.11 2.49
N LEU A 68 -6.44 -10.06 3.63
CA LEU A 68 -7.39 -9.00 3.93
C LEU A 68 -6.65 -7.81 4.58
N GLY A 69 -6.97 -6.60 4.17
CA GLY A 69 -6.54 -5.36 4.79
C GLY A 69 -7.70 -4.40 5.02
N ALA A 70 -7.49 -3.42 5.89
CA ALA A 70 -8.42 -2.33 6.14
C ALA A 70 -7.92 -1.01 5.57
N GLN A 71 -8.84 -0.06 5.34
CA GLN A 71 -8.52 1.25 4.74
C GLN A 71 -8.16 2.32 5.80
N ASN A 72 -8.41 2.05 7.08
CA ASN A 72 -8.16 2.94 8.22
C ASN A 72 -8.41 2.19 9.53
N LEU A 73 -8.06 2.83 10.65
CA LEU A 73 -8.52 2.49 12.01
C LEU A 73 -8.53 3.75 12.89
N TYR A 74 -9.17 3.64 14.04
CA TYR A 74 -9.03 4.58 15.15
C TYR A 74 -8.02 4.03 16.17
N PRO A 75 -7.16 4.85 16.80
CA PRO A 75 -6.02 4.36 17.59
C PRO A 75 -6.37 3.72 18.94
N GLU A 76 -7.61 3.88 19.40
CA GLU A 76 -8.04 3.31 20.68
C GLU A 76 -8.49 1.85 20.50
N LYS A 77 -8.34 1.05 21.56
CA LYS A 77 -8.70 -0.36 21.58
C LYS A 77 -10.23 -0.55 21.58
N ASP A 78 -10.90 0.24 22.37
CA ASP A 78 -12.37 0.31 22.53
C ASP A 78 -12.75 1.66 23.16
N GLY A 79 -14.05 1.96 23.32
CA GLY A 79 -14.52 3.15 24.04
C GLY A 79 -15.60 3.95 23.34
N ALA A 80 -15.81 5.18 23.82
CA ALA A 80 -16.85 6.10 23.36
C ALA A 80 -16.42 6.85 22.08
N PHE A 81 -16.21 6.12 20.99
CA PHE A 81 -15.80 6.63 19.69
C PHE A 81 -16.80 6.19 18.63
N THR A 82 -18.02 6.69 18.72
CA THR A 82 -19.13 6.27 17.87
C THR A 82 -18.80 6.36 16.39
N GLY A 83 -18.91 5.24 15.68
CA GLY A 83 -18.65 5.13 14.24
C GLY A 83 -17.22 4.74 13.87
N GLU A 84 -16.28 4.71 14.83
CA GLU A 84 -14.88 4.32 14.57
C GLU A 84 -14.69 2.80 14.66
N VAL A 85 -13.63 2.32 14.04
CA VAL A 85 -13.23 0.91 13.99
C VAL A 85 -11.85 0.75 14.63
N SER A 86 -11.78 -0.09 15.68
CA SER A 86 -10.54 -0.31 16.43
C SER A 86 -9.62 -1.34 15.78
N PRO A 87 -8.30 -1.35 16.14
CA PRO A 87 -7.39 -2.40 15.73
C PRO A 87 -7.87 -3.82 16.10
N THR A 88 -8.50 -3.96 17.27
CA THR A 88 -9.01 -5.24 17.77
C THR A 88 -10.15 -5.77 16.89
N MET A 89 -11.08 -4.89 16.46
CA MET A 89 -12.16 -5.26 15.54
C MET A 89 -11.62 -5.72 14.19
N LEU A 90 -10.56 -5.08 13.67
CA LEU A 90 -9.93 -5.47 12.42
C LEU A 90 -9.27 -6.83 12.50
N LEU A 91 -8.57 -7.11 13.60
CA LEU A 91 -7.95 -8.43 13.84
C LEU A 91 -8.99 -9.54 13.96
N ASP A 92 -10.11 -9.29 14.64
CA ASP A 92 -11.24 -10.22 14.79
C ASP A 92 -11.83 -10.61 13.42
N LEU A 93 -11.87 -9.65 12.48
CA LEU A 93 -12.29 -9.89 11.10
C LEU A 93 -11.21 -10.54 10.22
N GLY A 94 -10.03 -10.84 10.76
CA GLY A 94 -8.93 -11.47 10.02
C GLY A 94 -8.10 -10.51 9.17
N CYS A 95 -8.21 -9.19 9.38
CA CYS A 95 -7.33 -8.24 8.72
C CYS A 95 -5.87 -8.47 9.12
N LYS A 96 -5.00 -8.52 8.13
CA LYS A 96 -3.55 -8.56 8.31
C LYS A 96 -2.94 -7.17 8.18
N TYR A 97 -3.43 -6.37 7.25
CA TYR A 97 -2.89 -5.06 6.92
C TYR A 97 -3.88 -3.94 7.24
N VAL A 98 -3.33 -2.73 7.43
CA VAL A 98 -4.13 -1.51 7.46
C VAL A 98 -3.42 -0.38 6.72
N ILE A 99 -4.15 0.33 5.84
CA ILE A 99 -3.68 1.54 5.16
C ILE A 99 -3.86 2.72 6.11
N LEU A 100 -2.79 3.47 6.37
CA LEU A 100 -2.80 4.64 7.24
C LEU A 100 -2.17 5.85 6.55
N GLY A 101 -2.72 7.03 6.80
CA GLY A 101 -2.21 8.28 6.24
C GLY A 101 -2.42 8.41 4.73
N HIS A 102 -3.38 7.67 4.14
CA HIS A 102 -3.74 7.80 2.73
C HIS A 102 -4.03 9.26 2.37
N SER A 103 -3.61 9.69 1.18
CA SER A 103 -3.69 11.08 0.73
C SER A 103 -5.10 11.68 0.84
N GLU A 104 -6.14 10.90 0.59
CA GLU A 104 -7.54 11.34 0.76
C GLU A 104 -7.85 11.66 2.23
N ARG A 105 -7.37 10.85 3.17
CA ARG A 105 -7.60 11.10 4.60
C ARG A 105 -6.82 12.32 5.10
N ARG A 106 -5.60 12.52 4.64
CA ARG A 106 -4.81 13.72 4.94
C ARG A 106 -5.47 15.00 4.43
N ARG A 107 -5.93 15.00 3.18
CA ARG A 107 -6.38 16.21 2.49
C ARG A 107 -7.87 16.51 2.69
N ILE A 108 -8.73 15.48 2.67
CA ILE A 108 -10.18 15.65 2.70
C ILE A 108 -10.68 15.55 4.14
N LEU A 109 -10.15 14.62 4.92
CA LEU A 109 -10.58 14.36 6.29
C LEU A 109 -9.69 15.02 7.35
N GLY A 110 -8.61 15.73 6.93
CA GLY A 110 -7.79 16.56 7.82
C GLY A 110 -6.90 15.78 8.79
N GLU A 111 -6.56 14.53 8.50
CA GLU A 111 -5.68 13.74 9.38
C GLU A 111 -4.27 14.31 9.41
N SER A 112 -3.82 14.71 10.60
CA SER A 112 -2.47 15.21 10.84
C SER A 112 -1.43 14.08 10.90
N ASP A 113 -0.15 14.40 10.64
CA ASP A 113 0.95 13.44 10.79
C ASP A 113 1.01 12.86 12.22
N ALA A 114 0.73 13.66 13.25
CA ALA A 114 0.69 13.21 14.64
C ALA A 114 -0.44 12.20 14.90
N PHE A 115 -1.63 12.43 14.35
CA PHE A 115 -2.75 11.49 14.48
C PHE A 115 -2.51 10.19 13.70
N ILE A 116 -1.89 10.29 12.52
CA ILE A 116 -1.47 9.12 11.73
C ILE A 116 -0.43 8.30 12.51
N ASN A 117 0.53 8.95 13.17
CA ASN A 117 1.50 8.24 14.02
C ASN A 117 0.84 7.48 15.17
N GLN A 118 -0.14 8.07 15.85
CA GLN A 118 -0.92 7.36 16.89
C GLN A 118 -1.55 6.08 16.32
N LYS A 119 -2.15 6.16 15.12
CA LYS A 119 -2.73 5.00 14.41
C LYS A 119 -1.68 3.95 14.06
N VAL A 120 -0.51 4.36 13.54
CA VAL A 120 0.60 3.46 13.22
C VAL A 120 1.05 2.68 14.45
N ARG A 121 1.26 3.37 15.57
CA ARG A 121 1.66 2.75 16.83
C ARG A 121 0.60 1.79 17.37
N ALA A 122 -0.67 2.20 17.35
CA ALA A 122 -1.79 1.36 17.78
C ALA A 122 -1.92 0.09 16.92
N ALA A 123 -1.82 0.22 15.59
CA ALA A 123 -1.85 -0.91 14.67
C ALA A 123 -0.73 -1.92 14.95
N LEU A 124 0.52 -1.44 15.04
CA LEU A 124 1.70 -2.27 15.30
C LEU A 124 1.63 -2.95 16.68
N THR A 125 1.18 -2.23 17.70
CA THR A 125 0.98 -2.77 19.05
C THR A 125 -0.07 -3.87 19.08
N ALA A 126 -1.17 -3.68 18.37
CA ALA A 126 -2.25 -4.67 18.31
C ALA A 126 -1.87 -5.93 17.52
N GLY A 127 -0.93 -5.83 16.57
CA GLY A 127 -0.54 -6.97 15.76
C GLY A 127 -0.88 -6.85 14.26
N LEU A 128 -1.36 -5.69 13.78
CA LEU A 128 -1.57 -5.40 12.36
C LEU A 128 -0.27 -4.97 11.68
N ASP A 129 -0.10 -5.34 10.42
CA ASP A 129 0.94 -4.79 9.56
C ASP A 129 0.43 -3.47 8.92
N VAL A 130 1.31 -2.47 8.83
CA VAL A 130 0.94 -1.12 8.40
C VAL A 130 1.39 -0.84 6.98
N ILE A 131 0.52 -0.24 6.18
CA ILE A 131 0.85 0.41 4.91
C ILE A 131 0.73 1.92 5.14
N LEU A 132 1.86 2.58 5.41
CA LEU A 132 1.91 4.02 5.66
C LEU A 132 2.06 4.78 4.34
N CYS A 133 1.07 5.60 4.02
CA CYS A 133 1.07 6.44 2.83
C CYS A 133 1.79 7.77 3.08
N VAL A 134 2.68 8.12 2.17
CA VAL A 134 3.44 9.38 2.15
C VAL A 134 3.52 9.92 0.72
N GLY A 135 3.57 11.24 0.57
CA GLY A 135 3.69 11.84 -0.75
C GLY A 135 3.44 13.35 -0.76
N GLU A 136 3.83 13.98 -1.84
CA GLU A 136 3.77 15.42 -2.05
C GLU A 136 2.69 15.84 -3.06
N THR A 137 2.25 17.09 -2.95
CA THR A 137 1.39 17.75 -3.93
C THR A 137 2.19 18.19 -5.17
N LEU A 138 1.48 18.57 -6.24
CA LEU A 138 2.13 19.12 -7.45
C LEU A 138 2.91 20.40 -7.14
N ASP A 139 2.35 21.29 -6.33
CA ASP A 139 3.00 22.54 -5.96
C ASP A 139 4.28 22.31 -5.16
N GLN A 140 4.26 21.36 -4.23
CA GLN A 140 5.45 20.97 -3.47
C GLN A 140 6.52 20.37 -4.37
N ARG A 141 6.12 19.54 -5.34
CA ARG A 141 7.05 19.00 -6.32
C ARG A 141 7.67 20.06 -7.19
N ASN A 142 6.85 20.95 -7.76
CA ASN A 142 7.31 22.05 -8.62
C ASN A 142 8.23 23.03 -7.88
N SER A 143 8.04 23.16 -6.57
CA SER A 143 8.88 23.98 -5.69
C SER A 143 10.11 23.24 -5.14
N GLY A 144 10.40 22.02 -5.63
CA GLY A 144 11.55 21.22 -5.17
C GLY A 144 11.44 20.69 -3.74
N GLN A 145 10.22 20.64 -3.16
CA GLN A 145 9.99 20.27 -1.76
C GLN A 145 9.69 18.78 -1.54
N THR A 146 9.81 17.93 -2.57
CA THR A 146 9.51 16.48 -2.47
C THR A 146 10.27 15.83 -1.32
N GLU A 147 11.59 16.02 -1.26
CA GLU A 147 12.43 15.42 -0.22
C GLU A 147 12.03 15.91 1.19
N ALA A 148 11.86 17.21 1.38
CA ALA A 148 11.45 17.79 2.66
C ALA A 148 10.08 17.28 3.13
N MET A 149 9.14 17.08 2.19
CA MET A 149 7.82 16.55 2.50
C MET A 149 7.88 15.08 2.91
N LEU A 150 8.60 14.25 2.16
CA LEU A 150 8.78 12.83 2.47
C LEU A 150 9.54 12.67 3.80
N ASP A 151 10.59 13.45 4.04
CA ASP A 151 11.33 13.47 5.31
C ASP A 151 10.39 13.77 6.48
N ARG A 152 9.59 14.82 6.39
CA ARG A 152 8.65 15.21 7.45
C ARG A 152 7.64 14.10 7.74
N GLN A 153 6.98 13.57 6.69
CA GLN A 153 5.93 12.56 6.86
C GLN A 153 6.48 11.24 7.39
N LEU A 154 7.69 10.83 6.97
CA LEU A 154 8.35 9.63 7.49
C LEU A 154 8.78 9.83 8.94
N THR A 155 9.43 10.97 9.25
CA THR A 155 9.90 11.27 10.60
C THR A 155 8.74 11.31 11.59
N GLN A 156 7.66 12.00 11.25
CA GLN A 156 6.50 12.12 12.13
C GLN A 156 5.67 10.84 12.16
N GLY A 157 5.40 10.23 11.00
CA GLY A 157 4.58 9.03 10.91
C GLY A 157 5.20 7.79 11.57
N LEU A 158 6.53 7.71 11.61
CA LEU A 158 7.29 6.62 12.23
C LEU A 158 7.92 7.01 13.59
N ALA A 159 7.55 8.16 14.17
CA ALA A 159 8.04 8.55 15.49
C ALA A 159 7.68 7.47 16.53
N ASP A 160 8.64 7.16 17.41
CA ASP A 160 8.52 6.13 18.46
C ASP A 160 8.21 4.70 17.94
N VAL A 161 8.33 4.43 16.65
CA VAL A 161 8.29 3.07 16.13
C VAL A 161 9.62 2.39 16.42
N SER A 162 9.60 1.25 17.12
CA SER A 162 10.84 0.54 17.44
C SER A 162 11.41 -0.19 16.21
N PHE A 163 12.72 -0.32 16.17
CA PHE A 163 13.45 -1.10 15.16
C PHE A 163 12.88 -2.52 14.99
N GLY A 164 12.50 -3.18 16.10
CA GLY A 164 12.04 -4.56 16.12
C GLY A 164 10.74 -4.82 15.37
N VAL A 165 9.92 -3.78 15.14
CA VAL A 165 8.61 -3.90 14.46
C VAL A 165 8.59 -3.20 13.09
N LEU A 166 9.69 -2.56 12.67
CA LEU A 166 9.73 -1.87 11.37
C LEU A 166 9.51 -2.81 10.18
N ASN A 167 9.86 -4.08 10.33
CA ASN A 167 9.59 -5.10 9.31
C ASN A 167 8.10 -5.40 9.08
N ARG A 168 7.21 -4.79 9.87
CA ARG A 168 5.75 -4.83 9.75
C ARG A 168 5.19 -3.55 9.13
N VAL A 169 6.08 -2.65 8.70
CA VAL A 169 5.73 -1.41 8.01
C VAL A 169 6.10 -1.52 6.54
N THR A 170 5.15 -1.21 5.68
CA THR A 170 5.33 -0.94 4.25
C THR A 170 5.10 0.55 4.04
N ILE A 171 5.89 1.20 3.21
CA ILE A 171 5.65 2.58 2.80
C ILE A 171 4.99 2.59 1.42
N ALA A 172 3.88 3.31 1.28
CA ALA A 172 3.26 3.57 -0.02
C ALA A 172 3.55 5.01 -0.43
N TYR A 173 4.31 5.19 -1.51
CA TYR A 173 4.57 6.52 -2.07
C TYR A 173 3.41 6.94 -2.97
N GLU A 174 2.71 7.96 -2.57
CA GLU A 174 1.55 8.54 -3.26
C GLU A 174 1.90 9.92 -3.83
N PRO A 175 2.44 10.03 -5.07
CA PRO A 175 2.55 11.33 -5.74
C PRO A 175 1.14 11.87 -6.00
N LEU A 176 0.66 12.83 -5.16
CA LEU A 176 -0.73 13.29 -5.19
C LEU A 176 -1.15 13.83 -6.56
N TRP A 177 -0.18 14.35 -7.31
CA TRP A 177 -0.35 14.89 -8.66
C TRP A 177 -0.51 13.79 -9.74
N ALA A 178 -0.21 12.53 -9.39
CA ALA A 178 -0.33 11.38 -10.29
C ALA A 178 -1.37 10.36 -9.80
N ILE A 179 -2.32 10.76 -8.93
CA ILE A 179 -3.42 9.93 -8.45
C ILE A 179 -4.71 10.30 -9.18
N GLY A 180 -5.47 9.29 -9.60
CA GLY A 180 -6.76 9.48 -10.28
C GLY A 180 -6.63 9.95 -11.72
N ASN A 181 -7.64 10.67 -12.21
CA ASN A 181 -7.75 11.09 -13.62
C ASN A 181 -7.21 12.53 -13.85
N LEU A 182 -6.24 12.98 -13.08
CA LEU A 182 -5.71 14.35 -13.19
C LEU A 182 -4.84 14.59 -14.45
N GLY A 183 -4.73 13.58 -15.34
CA GLY A 183 -3.97 13.72 -16.59
C GLY A 183 -2.44 13.67 -16.42
N HIS A 184 -1.95 13.64 -15.20
CA HIS A 184 -0.52 13.55 -14.91
C HIS A 184 -0.19 12.13 -14.43
N HIS A 185 0.84 11.55 -15.04
CA HIS A 185 1.39 10.26 -14.62
C HIS A 185 2.86 10.44 -14.24
N ALA A 186 3.26 9.87 -13.11
CA ALA A 186 4.68 9.83 -12.79
C ALA A 186 5.38 8.87 -13.77
N THR A 187 6.54 9.29 -14.24
CA THR A 187 7.39 8.38 -15.01
C THR A 187 7.96 7.30 -14.10
N PRO A 188 8.33 6.12 -14.63
CA PRO A 188 8.99 5.08 -13.84
C PRO A 188 10.27 5.59 -13.14
N GLN A 189 11.00 6.52 -13.76
CA GLN A 189 12.18 7.14 -13.14
C GLN A 189 11.79 8.00 -11.93
N GLN A 190 10.74 8.82 -12.04
CA GLN A 190 10.25 9.64 -10.92
C GLN A 190 9.79 8.79 -9.73
N ALA A 191 9.15 7.66 -9.99
CA ALA A 191 8.79 6.70 -8.95
C ALA A 191 10.05 6.12 -8.28
N GLN A 192 11.02 5.66 -9.06
CA GLN A 192 12.29 5.14 -8.56
C GLN A 192 13.05 6.16 -7.72
N ASP A 193 13.15 7.41 -8.16
CA ASP A 193 13.87 8.47 -7.45
C ASP A 193 13.23 8.76 -6.09
N ALA A 194 11.89 8.86 -6.02
CA ALA A 194 11.18 9.04 -4.76
C ALA A 194 11.34 7.84 -3.81
N HIS A 195 11.29 6.62 -4.34
CA HIS A 195 11.53 5.41 -3.54
C HIS A 195 12.97 5.37 -2.98
N ALA A 196 13.96 5.84 -3.75
CA ALA A 196 15.34 5.96 -3.28
C ALA A 196 15.47 6.99 -2.14
N LEU A 197 14.76 8.14 -2.21
CA LEU A 197 14.69 9.11 -1.14
C LEU A 197 14.09 8.51 0.14
N ILE A 198 12.96 7.82 0.02
CA ILE A 198 12.30 7.14 1.15
C ILE A 198 13.24 6.11 1.80
N ARG A 199 13.86 5.26 0.99
CA ARG A 199 14.77 4.21 1.46
C ARG A 199 15.97 4.81 2.18
N ARG A 200 16.60 5.85 1.61
CA ARG A 200 17.69 6.59 2.24
C ARG A 200 17.28 7.17 3.59
N ARG A 201 16.09 7.80 3.66
CA ARG A 201 15.60 8.38 4.91
C ARG A 201 15.36 7.34 5.99
N VAL A 202 14.74 6.23 5.64
CA VAL A 202 14.54 5.12 6.59
C VAL A 202 15.89 4.53 7.04
N GLY A 203 16.88 4.47 6.16
CA GLY A 203 18.24 4.07 6.51
C GLY A 203 18.90 4.99 7.56
N GLN A 204 18.70 6.30 7.43
CA GLN A 204 19.15 7.28 8.41
C GLN A 204 18.46 7.14 9.77
N MET A 205 17.16 6.83 9.78
CA MET A 205 16.35 6.71 11.00
C MET A 205 16.55 5.35 11.72
N PHE A 206 16.67 4.26 10.98
CA PHE A 206 16.59 2.90 11.51
C PHE A 206 17.78 2.00 11.11
N GLY A 207 18.75 2.55 10.41
CA GLY A 207 19.93 1.83 9.92
C GLY A 207 19.73 1.15 8.56
N GLU A 208 20.84 0.95 7.84
CA GLU A 208 20.86 0.43 6.45
C GLU A 208 20.19 -0.94 6.30
N LYS A 209 20.35 -1.83 7.28
CA LYS A 209 19.74 -3.15 7.24
C LYS A 209 18.21 -3.06 7.17
N SER A 210 17.62 -2.13 7.92
CA SER A 210 16.17 -1.90 7.88
C SER A 210 15.71 -1.31 6.56
N ALA A 211 16.50 -0.37 6.02
CA ALA A 211 16.22 0.23 4.72
C ALA A 211 16.24 -0.82 3.60
N GLN A 212 17.18 -1.76 3.62
CA GLN A 212 17.28 -2.83 2.62
C GLN A 212 16.08 -3.78 2.64
N THR A 213 15.50 -4.02 3.82
CA THR A 213 14.37 -4.94 3.99
C THR A 213 13.00 -4.27 3.91
N LEU A 214 12.97 -2.92 3.84
CA LEU A 214 11.73 -2.16 3.75
C LEU A 214 11.05 -2.40 2.38
N VAL A 215 9.77 -2.70 2.42
CA VAL A 215 8.93 -2.74 1.22
C VAL A 215 8.41 -1.33 0.92
N ILE A 216 8.64 -0.84 -0.30
CA ILE A 216 8.14 0.46 -0.77
C ILE A 216 7.26 0.24 -1.99
N GLN A 217 5.98 0.58 -1.87
CA GLN A 217 4.98 0.49 -2.92
C GLN A 217 4.82 1.82 -3.65
N TYR A 218 4.58 1.77 -4.95
CA TYR A 218 4.13 2.92 -5.71
C TYR A 218 2.61 3.04 -5.63
N GLY A 219 2.09 4.18 -5.14
CA GLY A 219 0.68 4.48 -4.90
C GLY A 219 0.06 5.50 -5.87
N GLY A 220 0.74 5.85 -6.95
CA GLY A 220 0.15 6.65 -8.03
C GLY A 220 -0.73 5.81 -8.96
N SER A 221 -1.08 6.37 -10.13
CA SER A 221 -1.91 5.67 -11.12
C SER A 221 -1.16 4.49 -11.74
N VAL A 222 -1.57 3.28 -11.37
CA VAL A 222 -1.09 2.02 -11.96
C VAL A 222 -2.22 1.39 -12.77
N LYS A 223 -1.89 1.02 -14.00
CA LYS A 223 -2.80 0.35 -14.95
C LYS A 223 -2.07 -0.84 -15.59
N PRO A 224 -2.75 -1.80 -16.20
CA PRO A 224 -2.11 -2.91 -16.89
C PRO A 224 -1.00 -2.49 -17.87
N GLU A 225 -1.21 -1.37 -18.59
CA GLU A 225 -0.31 -0.88 -19.63
C GLU A 225 1.01 -0.32 -19.09
N ASN A 226 1.03 0.23 -17.87
CA ASN A 226 2.23 0.82 -17.28
C ASN A 226 2.85 0.00 -16.14
N ALA A 227 2.15 -1.04 -15.69
CA ALA A 227 2.55 -1.82 -14.50
C ALA A 227 3.93 -2.46 -14.66
N ALA A 228 4.24 -3.07 -15.80
CA ALA A 228 5.54 -3.71 -16.04
C ALA A 228 6.70 -2.70 -15.99
N SER A 229 6.51 -1.50 -16.56
CA SER A 229 7.54 -0.45 -16.56
C SER A 229 7.76 0.16 -15.18
N LEU A 230 6.73 0.26 -14.34
CA LEU A 230 6.82 0.76 -12.96
C LEU A 230 7.40 -0.31 -12.02
N LEU A 231 6.80 -1.51 -12.01
CA LEU A 231 7.17 -2.58 -11.09
C LEU A 231 8.53 -3.22 -11.43
N GLY A 232 9.00 -3.07 -12.67
CA GLY A 232 10.34 -3.48 -13.10
C GLY A 232 11.46 -2.54 -12.63
N ARG A 233 11.15 -1.36 -12.05
CA ARG A 233 12.19 -0.42 -11.59
C ARG A 233 12.84 -0.89 -10.30
N PRO A 234 14.17 -0.74 -10.16
CA PRO A 234 14.86 -1.00 -8.91
C PRO A 234 14.27 -0.17 -7.76
N GLY A 235 14.06 -0.83 -6.62
CA GLY A 235 13.53 -0.18 -5.42
C GLY A 235 12.02 0.10 -5.44
N VAL A 236 11.30 -0.28 -6.50
CA VAL A 236 9.83 -0.33 -6.51
C VAL A 236 9.41 -1.75 -6.15
N ASP A 237 9.02 -1.96 -4.89
CA ASP A 237 8.80 -3.30 -4.33
C ASP A 237 7.32 -3.75 -4.45
N GLY A 238 6.48 -2.95 -5.09
CA GLY A 238 5.06 -3.27 -5.29
C GLY A 238 4.23 -2.05 -5.65
N ALA A 239 2.91 -2.20 -5.52
CA ALA A 239 1.96 -1.14 -5.80
C ALA A 239 0.77 -1.13 -4.84
N LEU A 240 0.30 0.08 -4.49
CA LEU A 240 -0.98 0.33 -3.86
C LEU A 240 -1.95 0.87 -4.93
N ILE A 241 -2.91 0.04 -5.33
CA ILE A 241 -3.75 0.24 -6.51
C ILE A 241 -5.14 0.69 -6.11
N GLY A 242 -5.59 1.84 -6.63
CA GLY A 242 -6.96 2.33 -6.45
C GLY A 242 -7.92 1.77 -7.50
N GLY A 243 -8.37 2.61 -8.44
CA GLY A 243 -9.45 2.30 -9.39
C GLY A 243 -9.29 0.99 -10.17
N ALA A 244 -8.07 0.65 -10.64
CA ALA A 244 -7.83 -0.60 -11.34
C ALA A 244 -8.01 -1.85 -10.46
N SER A 245 -8.09 -1.71 -9.12
CA SER A 245 -8.38 -2.82 -8.21
C SER A 245 -9.87 -3.14 -8.08
N LEU A 246 -10.74 -2.32 -8.68
CA LEU A 246 -12.18 -2.55 -8.74
C LEU A 246 -12.61 -3.41 -9.95
N ASP A 247 -11.65 -3.83 -10.76
CA ASP A 247 -11.80 -4.78 -11.88
C ASP A 247 -10.79 -5.90 -11.69
N ALA A 248 -11.27 -7.12 -11.51
CA ALA A 248 -10.41 -8.27 -11.21
C ALA A 248 -9.40 -8.55 -12.33
N GLY A 249 -9.82 -8.39 -13.61
CA GLY A 249 -8.95 -8.62 -14.75
C GLY A 249 -7.78 -7.63 -14.81
N GLN A 250 -8.05 -6.34 -14.59
CA GLN A 250 -7.01 -5.31 -14.51
C GLN A 250 -6.09 -5.54 -13.32
N PHE A 251 -6.66 -5.80 -12.13
CA PHE A 251 -5.89 -6.03 -10.92
C PHE A 251 -4.95 -7.23 -11.07
N LEU A 252 -5.46 -8.36 -11.53
CA LEU A 252 -4.67 -9.58 -11.75
C LEU A 252 -3.62 -9.40 -12.86
N SER A 253 -3.90 -8.60 -13.88
CA SER A 253 -2.91 -8.24 -14.90
C SER A 253 -1.73 -7.46 -14.29
N ILE A 254 -2.02 -6.51 -13.39
CA ILE A 254 -0.99 -5.76 -12.65
C ILE A 254 -0.20 -6.68 -11.71
N VAL A 255 -0.87 -7.58 -10.99
CA VAL A 255 -0.23 -8.60 -10.15
C VAL A 255 0.76 -9.43 -10.97
N ARG A 256 0.34 -9.90 -12.16
CA ARG A 256 1.18 -10.67 -13.09
C ARG A 256 2.40 -9.87 -13.56
N ALA A 257 2.23 -8.58 -13.85
CA ALA A 257 3.34 -7.70 -14.25
C ALA A 257 4.42 -7.59 -13.17
N GLY A 258 4.05 -7.69 -11.88
CA GLY A 258 4.98 -7.66 -10.75
C GLY A 258 5.94 -8.85 -10.66
N ILE A 259 5.64 -9.95 -11.35
CA ILE A 259 6.47 -11.17 -11.37
C ILE A 259 7.22 -11.39 -12.68
N SER A 260 6.98 -10.55 -13.70
CA SER A 260 7.68 -10.62 -14.98
C SER A 260 9.14 -10.19 -14.78
N GLU A 261 10.08 -10.92 -15.35
CA GLU A 261 11.48 -10.49 -15.37
C GLU A 261 11.59 -9.13 -16.09
N PRO A 262 12.48 -8.23 -15.63
CA PRO A 262 12.73 -6.99 -16.34
C PRO A 262 13.07 -7.32 -17.80
N GLN A 263 12.32 -6.77 -18.74
CA GLN A 263 12.72 -6.86 -20.15
C GLN A 263 14.10 -6.20 -20.26
N THR A 264 15.12 -7.00 -20.53
CA THR A 264 16.43 -6.50 -20.94
C THR A 264 16.20 -5.66 -22.19
N ILE A 265 16.26 -4.33 -22.05
CA ILE A 265 16.28 -3.42 -23.19
C ILE A 265 17.54 -3.81 -23.97
N GLY A 266 17.33 -4.54 -25.06
CA GLY A 266 18.40 -4.93 -25.97
C GLY A 266 19.16 -3.68 -26.35
N LYS A 267 20.45 -3.67 -26.08
CA LYS A 267 21.37 -2.72 -26.72
C LYS A 267 21.24 -2.97 -28.21
N SER A 268 20.51 -2.11 -28.91
CA SER A 268 20.62 -2.02 -30.37
C SER A 268 22.06 -1.63 -30.68
N ALA A 269 22.73 -2.53 -31.40
CA ALA A 269 24.07 -2.35 -31.95
C ALA A 269 24.11 -1.20 -32.94
#